data_7e9d4647bb85e4dd78d76e9930736135
#
_entry.id   7e9d4647bb85e4dd78d76e9930736135
#
_cell.length_a   1.000
_cell.length_b   1.000
_cell.length_c   1.000
_cell.angle_alpha   90.00
_cell.angle_beta   90.00
_cell.angle_gamma   90.00
#
_symmetry.space_group_name_H-M   'P 1'
#
loop_
_entity.id
_entity.type
_entity.pdbx_description
1 polymer ?
#
loop_
_entity_poly.entity_id
_entity_poly.type
_entity_poly.pdbx_seq_one_letter_code
_entity_poly.pdbx_strand_id
1 'polypeptide(L)'
;MGRKLFCEISPLTYAVSAQKEILLRHVRDLFSRERFASVREETPLPCLVKSHASLLLRRLNGVDMALQENKVTNIALACGKINGLTVAPGETFSFWRAVGSTTRRKGYKKGLVIAKSGMTSDYGGGLCQMANMIHWLVLNSPLTVTELHHHSDALFPDDRRRVPFGTGTSVCYNNVDYRFRNDTDQSVRIMVWIEGAELCGELTAERPFPCRYRLTEENHHFRKEGDKFYRVSRVYRLVTDRETGALLRKELILDNHSEVLYDYSLIPPDEIGEPDEIREPDEIREPDEIREPDEIREPDAGTQAGSAEETP
;
A
#
# COMPACT_ATOMS: atom_id res chain seq x y z
N MET A 1 24.88 -18.36 -25.62
CA MET A 1 24.02 -18.92 -24.57
C MET A 1 24.43 -18.32 -23.24
N GLY A 2 23.58 -17.51 -22.62
CA GLY A 2 23.86 -16.93 -21.29
C GLY A 2 23.95 -18.02 -20.24
N ARG A 3 24.87 -17.89 -19.28
CA ARG A 3 25.04 -18.82 -18.16
C ARG A 3 23.79 -18.75 -17.26
N LYS A 4 23.02 -19.85 -17.15
CA LYS A 4 21.86 -19.91 -16.24
C LYS A 4 22.30 -19.65 -14.81
N LEU A 5 21.51 -18.85 -14.08
CA LEU A 5 21.72 -18.66 -12.66
C LEU A 5 21.39 -19.94 -11.89
N PHE A 6 22.01 -20.12 -10.72
CA PHE A 6 21.79 -21.31 -9.90
C PHE A 6 20.31 -21.53 -9.56
N CYS A 7 19.58 -20.47 -9.28
CA CYS A 7 18.13 -20.53 -8.99
C CYS A 7 17.26 -20.90 -10.22
N GLU A 8 17.81 -20.84 -11.43
CA GLU A 8 17.10 -21.16 -12.69
C GLU A 8 17.29 -22.60 -13.16
N ILE A 9 18.12 -23.38 -12.47
CA ILE A 9 18.46 -24.75 -12.87
C ILE A 9 17.33 -25.72 -12.59
N SER A 10 16.70 -25.64 -11.41
CA SER A 10 15.63 -26.52 -10.98
C SER A 10 14.80 -25.93 -9.83
N PRO A 11 13.59 -26.46 -9.55
CA PRO A 11 12.80 -26.04 -8.37
C PRO A 11 13.56 -26.21 -7.04
N LEU A 12 14.41 -27.22 -6.93
CA LEU A 12 15.23 -27.45 -5.71
C LEU A 12 16.29 -26.35 -5.54
N THR A 13 17.01 -26.00 -6.61
CA THR A 13 18.02 -24.92 -6.55
C THR A 13 17.38 -23.57 -6.32
N TYR A 14 16.17 -23.34 -6.83
CA TYR A 14 15.38 -22.16 -6.51
C TYR A 14 15.05 -22.11 -5.00
N ALA A 15 14.53 -23.21 -4.43
CA ALA A 15 14.20 -23.28 -3.01
C ALA A 15 15.44 -23.04 -2.12
N VAL A 16 16.60 -23.63 -2.45
CA VAL A 16 17.87 -23.40 -1.73
C VAL A 16 18.28 -21.93 -1.81
N SER A 17 18.20 -21.32 -2.99
CA SER A 17 18.51 -19.90 -3.18
C SER A 17 17.59 -19.01 -2.37
N ALA A 18 16.27 -19.29 -2.34
CA ALA A 18 15.31 -18.56 -1.56
C ALA A 18 15.59 -18.64 -0.05
N GLN A 19 15.90 -19.84 0.46
CA GLN A 19 16.26 -20.03 1.88
C GLN A 19 17.55 -19.29 2.24
N LYS A 20 18.55 -19.29 1.36
CA LYS A 20 19.77 -18.49 1.55
C LYS A 20 19.45 -17.00 1.67
N GLU A 21 18.63 -16.45 0.78
CA GLU A 21 18.26 -15.01 0.83
C GLU A 21 17.47 -14.68 2.11
N ILE A 22 16.56 -15.57 2.54
CA ILE A 22 15.84 -15.44 3.81
C ILE A 22 16.83 -15.40 4.99
N LEU A 23 17.79 -16.33 5.04
CA LEU A 23 18.81 -16.40 6.10
C LEU A 23 19.68 -15.13 6.11
N LEU A 24 20.14 -14.70 4.94
CA LEU A 24 20.95 -13.49 4.81
C LEU A 24 20.19 -12.25 5.27
N ARG A 25 18.88 -12.17 4.99
CA ARG A 25 18.02 -11.09 5.48
C ARG A 25 17.94 -11.11 7.01
N HIS A 26 17.69 -12.25 7.63
CA HIS A 26 17.64 -12.37 9.08
C HIS A 26 18.98 -12.02 9.74
N VAL A 27 20.09 -12.46 9.16
CA VAL A 27 21.45 -12.11 9.65
C VAL A 27 21.68 -10.60 9.54
N ARG A 28 21.36 -9.99 8.40
CA ARG A 28 21.45 -8.53 8.21
C ARG A 28 20.61 -7.78 9.23
N ASP A 29 19.35 -8.18 9.43
CA ASP A 29 18.46 -7.56 10.41
C ASP A 29 18.94 -7.70 11.85
N LEU A 30 19.59 -8.82 12.18
CA LEU A 30 20.16 -9.05 13.52
C LEU A 30 21.35 -8.12 13.81
N PHE A 31 22.19 -7.86 12.80
CA PHE A 31 23.35 -6.99 12.91
C PHE A 31 23.07 -5.53 12.56
N SER A 32 21.88 -5.22 12.04
CA SER A 32 21.46 -3.85 11.84
C SER A 32 21.22 -3.16 13.19
N ARG A 33 21.45 -1.85 13.23
CA ARG A 33 21.10 -1.03 14.40
C ARG A 33 19.65 -0.55 14.36
N GLU A 34 18.84 -1.07 13.44
CA GLU A 34 17.45 -0.71 13.29
C GLU A 34 16.62 -1.23 14.46
N ARG A 35 15.83 -0.36 15.04
CA ARG A 35 14.80 -0.74 16.00
C ARG A 35 13.50 -0.97 15.24
N PHE A 36 13.00 -2.20 15.29
CA PHE A 36 11.78 -2.57 14.60
C PHE A 36 10.55 -2.41 15.49
N ALA A 37 9.51 -1.80 14.93
CA ALA A 37 8.20 -1.68 15.58
C ALA A 37 7.63 -3.06 15.94
N SER A 38 7.13 -3.21 17.17
CA SER A 38 6.59 -4.48 17.68
C SER A 38 5.39 -4.29 18.61
N VAL A 39 5.18 -3.09 19.13
CA VAL A 39 4.06 -2.76 20.04
C VAL A 39 2.78 -2.63 19.22
N ARG A 40 1.70 -3.24 19.71
CA ARG A 40 0.37 -3.15 19.09
C ARG A 40 -0.69 -2.78 20.12
N GLU A 41 -1.59 -1.90 19.71
CA GLU A 41 -2.75 -1.50 20.49
C GLU A 41 -3.96 -1.34 19.56
N GLU A 42 -5.13 -1.76 19.99
CA GLU A 42 -6.34 -1.80 19.15
C GLU A 42 -6.95 -0.41 18.94
N THR A 43 -6.73 0.51 19.88
CA THR A 43 -7.29 1.86 19.79
C THR A 43 -6.43 2.74 18.89
N PRO A 44 -7.00 3.44 17.89
CA PRO A 44 -6.25 4.40 17.07
C PRO A 44 -5.73 5.56 17.94
N LEU A 45 -4.66 6.21 17.47
CA LEU A 45 -4.18 7.46 18.07
C LEU A 45 -5.15 8.62 17.72
N PRO A 46 -5.15 9.71 18.51
CA PRO A 46 -6.19 10.75 18.43
C PRO A 46 -6.30 11.46 17.07
N CYS A 47 -5.20 11.57 16.33
CA CYS A 47 -5.17 12.34 15.08
C CYS A 47 -5.11 11.42 13.86
N LEU A 48 -6.13 11.46 13.01
CA LEU A 48 -6.10 10.84 11.69
C LEU A 48 -5.14 11.60 10.78
N VAL A 49 -4.15 10.89 10.22
CA VAL A 49 -3.20 11.43 9.23
C VAL A 49 -3.71 11.18 7.81
N LYS A 50 -4.09 9.94 7.53
CA LYS A 50 -4.62 9.52 6.24
C LYS A 50 -5.46 8.25 6.39
N SER A 51 -6.56 8.17 5.65
CA SER A 51 -7.36 6.96 5.46
C SER A 51 -7.37 6.57 3.98
N HIS A 52 -7.61 5.29 3.71
CA HIS A 52 -7.79 4.77 2.36
C HIS A 52 -8.56 3.45 2.39
N ALA A 53 -9.32 3.19 1.32
CA ALA A 53 -10.01 1.93 1.11
C ALA A 53 -9.76 1.41 -0.31
N SER A 54 -9.59 0.10 -0.46
CA SER A 54 -9.37 -0.55 -1.75
C SER A 54 -10.17 -1.84 -1.89
N LEU A 55 -10.79 -2.04 -3.06
CA LEU A 55 -11.58 -3.24 -3.36
C LEU A 55 -10.74 -4.52 -3.24
N LEU A 56 -11.23 -5.48 -2.46
CA LEU A 56 -10.57 -6.77 -2.27
C LEU A 56 -10.69 -7.66 -3.50
N LEU A 57 -11.89 -7.73 -4.08
CA LEU A 57 -12.15 -8.60 -5.22
C LEU A 57 -12.19 -7.78 -6.50
N ARG A 58 -11.37 -8.16 -7.47
CA ARG A 58 -11.40 -7.62 -8.83
C ARG A 58 -11.59 -8.78 -9.79
N ARG A 59 -12.52 -8.61 -10.75
CA ARG A 59 -12.63 -9.55 -11.88
C ARG A 59 -11.50 -9.24 -12.85
N LEU A 60 -10.51 -10.12 -12.88
CA LEU A 60 -9.39 -10.03 -13.80
C LEU A 60 -9.56 -11.11 -14.87
N ASN A 61 -9.46 -10.73 -16.14
CA ASN A 61 -9.57 -11.67 -17.26
C ASN A 61 -8.51 -12.77 -17.14
N GLY A 62 -8.94 -14.02 -17.24
CA GLY A 62 -8.08 -15.20 -17.16
C GLY A 62 -7.59 -15.57 -15.75
N VAL A 63 -8.09 -14.94 -14.69
CA VAL A 63 -7.76 -15.28 -13.30
C VAL A 63 -8.90 -16.04 -12.64
N ASP A 64 -8.58 -17.21 -12.06
CA ASP A 64 -9.52 -17.99 -11.27
C ASP A 64 -9.98 -17.19 -10.02
N MET A 65 -11.29 -17.03 -9.87
CA MET A 65 -11.90 -16.34 -8.73
C MET A 65 -11.53 -16.97 -7.39
N ALA A 66 -11.27 -18.27 -7.33
CA ALA A 66 -10.81 -18.94 -6.11
C ALA A 66 -9.48 -18.35 -5.60
N LEU A 67 -8.59 -17.89 -6.49
CA LEU A 67 -7.35 -17.20 -6.09
C LEU A 67 -7.64 -15.82 -5.50
N GLN A 68 -8.67 -15.13 -5.96
CA GLN A 68 -9.11 -13.85 -5.41
C GLN A 68 -9.76 -14.03 -4.03
N GLU A 69 -10.58 -15.05 -3.84
CA GLU A 69 -11.17 -15.39 -2.53
C GLU A 69 -10.10 -15.81 -1.52
N ASN A 70 -9.13 -16.61 -1.95
CA ASN A 70 -7.97 -16.98 -1.13
C ASN A 70 -7.14 -15.76 -0.72
N LYS A 71 -7.02 -14.74 -1.59
CA LYS A 71 -6.38 -13.48 -1.26
C LYS A 71 -7.07 -12.79 -0.08
N VAL A 72 -8.42 -12.77 -0.05
CA VAL A 72 -9.16 -12.17 1.08
C VAL A 72 -8.79 -12.85 2.40
N THR A 73 -8.72 -14.21 2.41
CA THR A 73 -8.25 -14.96 3.58
C THR A 73 -6.83 -14.55 4.00
N ASN A 74 -5.91 -14.42 3.04
CA ASN A 74 -4.53 -14.04 3.31
C ASN A 74 -4.42 -12.62 3.88
N ILE A 75 -5.19 -11.69 3.33
CA ILE A 75 -5.24 -10.30 3.81
C ILE A 75 -5.84 -10.24 5.22
N ALA A 76 -6.91 -10.99 5.52
CA ALA A 76 -7.50 -11.05 6.86
C ALA A 76 -6.50 -11.52 7.92
N LEU A 77 -5.70 -12.55 7.60
CA LEU A 77 -4.63 -13.03 8.48
C LEU A 77 -3.55 -11.96 8.68
N ALA A 78 -3.19 -11.23 7.64
CA ALA A 78 -2.21 -10.14 7.73
C ALA A 78 -2.77 -8.93 8.51
N CYS A 79 -4.06 -8.59 8.36
CA CYS A 79 -4.74 -7.59 9.20
C CYS A 79 -4.55 -7.92 10.69
N GLY A 80 -4.82 -9.15 11.11
CA GLY A 80 -4.65 -9.58 12.50
C GLY A 80 -3.21 -9.51 13.02
N LYS A 81 -2.22 -9.27 12.14
CA LYS A 81 -0.81 -9.10 12.51
C LYS A 81 -0.36 -7.64 12.49
N ILE A 82 -0.91 -6.83 11.62
CA ILE A 82 -0.48 -5.44 11.42
C ILE A 82 -1.39 -4.45 12.14
N ASN A 83 -2.69 -4.73 12.25
CA ASN A 83 -3.62 -3.83 12.89
C ASN A 83 -3.17 -3.41 14.29
N GLY A 84 -3.17 -2.09 14.55
CA GLY A 84 -2.73 -1.50 15.81
C GLY A 84 -1.22 -1.39 15.97
N LEU A 85 -0.40 -1.74 14.96
CA LEU A 85 1.06 -1.66 15.08
C LEU A 85 1.50 -0.19 15.20
N THR A 86 2.15 0.11 16.31
CA THR A 86 2.71 1.42 16.63
C THR A 86 4.16 1.49 16.19
N VAL A 87 4.51 2.56 15.50
CA VAL A 87 5.90 2.87 15.09
C VAL A 87 6.33 4.11 15.85
N ALA A 88 7.10 3.91 16.93
CA ALA A 88 7.62 4.98 17.76
C ALA A 88 8.72 5.80 17.05
N PRO A 89 9.09 6.98 17.55
CA PRO A 89 10.22 7.76 17.04
C PRO A 89 11.49 6.93 16.89
N GLY A 90 12.09 6.95 15.69
CA GLY A 90 13.30 6.20 15.33
C GLY A 90 13.08 4.70 15.10
N GLU A 91 11.85 4.20 15.14
CA GLU A 91 11.56 2.81 14.80
C GLU A 91 11.27 2.62 13.31
N THR A 92 11.54 1.40 12.83
CA THR A 92 11.30 0.95 11.45
C THR A 92 10.16 -0.06 11.43
N PHE A 93 9.17 0.18 10.58
CA PHE A 93 8.23 -0.83 10.15
C PHE A 93 8.88 -1.75 9.12
N SER A 94 8.68 -3.07 9.26
CA SER A 94 9.02 -4.07 8.24
C SER A 94 7.81 -4.96 8.01
N PHE A 95 7.34 -5.05 6.77
CA PHE A 95 6.15 -5.81 6.42
C PHE A 95 6.29 -7.28 6.84
N TRP A 96 7.42 -7.90 6.51
CA TRP A 96 7.61 -9.31 6.81
C TRP A 96 7.96 -9.61 8.27
N ARG A 97 8.50 -8.66 9.01
CA ARG A 97 8.64 -8.82 10.48
C ARG A 97 7.26 -8.78 11.16
N ALA A 98 6.35 -7.94 10.69
CA ALA A 98 5.00 -7.87 11.22
C ALA A 98 4.16 -9.10 10.82
N VAL A 99 4.13 -9.47 9.54
CA VAL A 99 3.29 -10.57 9.01
C VAL A 99 3.89 -11.95 9.31
N GLY A 100 5.21 -12.07 9.20
CA GLY A 100 5.94 -13.35 9.30
C GLY A 100 5.74 -14.25 8.07
N SER A 101 6.17 -15.51 8.18
CA SER A 101 6.10 -16.46 7.07
C SER A 101 4.65 -16.85 6.74
N THR A 102 4.35 -16.91 5.44
CA THR A 102 3.03 -17.25 4.89
C THR A 102 2.99 -18.74 4.55
N THR A 103 2.69 -19.58 5.53
CA THR A 103 2.64 -21.03 5.35
C THR A 103 1.21 -21.57 5.47
N ARG A 104 0.94 -22.73 4.84
CA ARG A 104 -0.33 -23.45 4.99
C ARG A 104 -0.66 -23.72 6.46
N ARG A 105 0.34 -24.07 7.28
CA ARG A 105 0.14 -24.36 8.72
C ARG A 105 -0.36 -23.15 9.52
N LYS A 106 -0.08 -21.92 9.04
CA LYS A 106 -0.58 -20.67 9.62
C LYS A 106 -1.92 -20.21 9.02
N GLY A 107 -2.56 -21.04 8.21
CA GLY A 107 -3.87 -20.75 7.60
C GLY A 107 -3.80 -20.01 6.25
N TYR A 108 -2.61 -19.65 5.77
CA TYR A 108 -2.49 -18.99 4.47
C TYR A 108 -2.88 -19.93 3.35
N LYS A 109 -3.53 -19.38 2.32
CA LYS A 109 -3.99 -20.08 1.12
C LYS A 109 -3.15 -19.67 -0.10
N LYS A 110 -3.20 -20.50 -1.16
CA LYS A 110 -2.61 -20.12 -2.44
C LYS A 110 -3.45 -19.01 -3.06
N GLY A 111 -2.85 -17.84 -3.27
CA GLY A 111 -3.43 -16.70 -3.96
C GLY A 111 -2.58 -16.30 -5.16
N LEU A 112 -3.07 -15.34 -5.95
CA LEU A 112 -2.36 -14.83 -7.12
C LEU A 112 -1.04 -14.17 -6.73
N VAL A 113 0.03 -14.54 -7.44
CA VAL A 113 1.36 -13.92 -7.35
C VAL A 113 1.79 -13.50 -8.77
N ILE A 114 2.32 -12.29 -8.87
CA ILE A 114 2.91 -11.78 -10.10
C ILE A 114 4.41 -12.05 -10.05
N ALA A 115 4.92 -12.84 -10.98
CA ALA A 115 6.34 -13.15 -11.13
C ALA A 115 6.83 -12.67 -12.52
N LYS A 116 8.16 -12.60 -12.72
CA LYS A 116 8.74 -12.26 -14.03
C LYS A 116 8.24 -13.14 -15.19
N SER A 117 7.85 -14.38 -14.88
CA SER A 117 7.29 -15.34 -15.86
C SER A 117 5.79 -15.19 -16.10
N GLY A 118 5.15 -14.18 -15.53
CA GLY A 118 3.71 -13.99 -15.61
C GLY A 118 2.97 -14.28 -14.30
N MET A 119 1.66 -14.58 -14.39
CA MET A 119 0.81 -14.87 -13.26
C MET A 119 1.01 -16.30 -12.76
N THR A 120 1.20 -16.48 -11.47
CA THR A 120 1.33 -17.77 -10.78
C THR A 120 0.57 -17.76 -9.45
N SER A 121 0.61 -18.85 -8.69
CA SER A 121 -0.02 -18.90 -7.36
C SER A 121 0.93 -19.43 -6.31
N ASP A 122 0.92 -18.80 -5.12
CA ASP A 122 1.68 -19.28 -3.96
C ASP A 122 0.98 -18.93 -2.65
N TYR A 123 1.40 -19.54 -1.54
CA TYR A 123 0.87 -19.28 -0.20
C TYR A 123 1.13 -17.84 0.22
N GLY A 124 0.07 -17.14 0.63
CA GLY A 124 0.14 -15.70 0.93
C GLY A 124 0.04 -14.81 -0.30
N GLY A 125 -0.29 -15.35 -1.49
CA GLY A 125 -0.54 -14.53 -2.68
C GLY A 125 -1.61 -13.48 -2.43
N GLY A 126 -1.41 -12.28 -3.02
CA GLY A 126 -2.27 -11.10 -2.87
C GLY A 126 -1.87 -10.14 -1.75
N LEU A 127 -0.88 -10.44 -0.91
CA LEU A 127 -0.43 -9.56 0.19
C LEU A 127 0.22 -8.25 -0.30
N CYS A 128 0.62 -8.15 -1.57
CA CYS A 128 1.05 -6.87 -2.16
C CYS A 128 -0.05 -5.79 -2.04
N GLN A 129 -1.35 -6.17 -2.05
CA GLN A 129 -2.44 -5.21 -1.84
C GLN A 129 -2.37 -4.58 -0.44
N MET A 130 -2.06 -5.36 0.60
CA MET A 130 -1.85 -4.85 1.96
C MET A 130 -0.61 -3.94 2.03
N ALA A 131 0.48 -4.35 1.42
CA ALA A 131 1.70 -3.53 1.37
C ALA A 131 1.45 -2.20 0.61
N ASN A 132 0.68 -2.23 -0.49
CA ASN A 132 0.27 -1.04 -1.24
C ASN A 132 -0.62 -0.11 -0.41
N MET A 133 -1.56 -0.67 0.37
CA MET A 133 -2.38 0.10 1.30
C MET A 133 -1.49 0.88 2.28
N ILE A 134 -0.57 0.21 2.95
CA ILE A 134 0.32 0.82 3.93
C ILE A 134 1.24 1.85 3.26
N HIS A 135 1.80 1.51 2.08
CA HIS A 135 2.65 2.44 1.33
C HIS A 135 1.91 3.72 0.96
N TRP A 136 0.66 3.61 0.51
CA TRP A 136 -0.17 4.78 0.22
C TRP A 136 -0.38 5.68 1.43
N LEU A 137 -0.65 5.11 2.60
CA LEU A 137 -0.77 5.86 3.85
C LEU A 137 0.54 6.58 4.20
N VAL A 138 1.68 5.90 4.04
CA VAL A 138 3.02 6.43 4.30
C VAL A 138 3.39 7.55 3.35
N LEU A 139 3.10 7.44 2.06
CA LEU A 139 3.35 8.50 1.07
C LEU A 139 2.59 9.79 1.39
N ASN A 140 1.44 9.70 2.07
CA ASN A 140 0.66 10.84 2.54
C ASN A 140 1.03 11.29 3.97
N SER A 141 2.27 11.06 4.39
CA SER A 141 2.76 11.36 5.75
C SER A 141 4.24 11.80 5.73
N PRO A 142 4.79 12.29 6.85
CA PRO A 142 6.22 12.62 6.94
C PRO A 142 7.15 11.42 7.10
N LEU A 143 6.64 10.19 7.07
CA LEU A 143 7.43 8.98 7.27
C LEU A 143 8.38 8.73 6.09
N THR A 144 9.53 8.14 6.38
CA THR A 144 10.60 7.89 5.39
C THR A 144 10.58 6.45 4.91
N VAL A 145 10.30 6.22 3.62
CA VAL A 145 10.40 4.89 3.02
C VAL A 145 11.87 4.50 2.91
N THR A 146 12.25 3.34 3.48
CA THR A 146 13.63 2.86 3.54
C THR A 146 13.88 1.62 2.68
N GLU A 147 12.83 0.86 2.34
CA GLU A 147 12.90 -0.24 1.37
C GLU A 147 11.60 -0.29 0.54
N LEU A 148 11.74 -0.23 -0.78
CA LEU A 148 10.64 -0.23 -1.74
C LEU A 148 11.04 -1.01 -2.99
N HIS A 149 10.13 -1.81 -3.50
CA HIS A 149 10.31 -2.58 -4.73
C HIS A 149 9.11 -2.39 -5.63
N HIS A 150 9.28 -1.68 -6.73
CA HIS A 150 8.21 -1.46 -7.70
C HIS A 150 7.93 -2.70 -8.56
N HIS A 151 6.68 -2.85 -8.98
CA HIS A 151 6.36 -3.62 -10.18
C HIS A 151 6.73 -2.78 -11.39
N SER A 152 7.53 -3.34 -12.30
CA SER A 152 8.03 -2.64 -13.47
C SER A 152 7.03 -2.57 -14.63
N ASP A 153 5.91 -3.32 -14.56
CA ASP A 153 5.05 -3.56 -15.72
C ASP A 153 3.58 -3.27 -15.41
N ALA A 154 2.87 -2.71 -16.42
CA ALA A 154 1.44 -2.49 -16.37
C ALA A 154 0.69 -3.75 -16.82
N LEU A 155 0.34 -4.63 -15.85
CA LEU A 155 -0.28 -5.93 -16.11
C LEU A 155 -1.79 -5.86 -16.35
N PHE A 156 -2.45 -4.79 -15.94
CA PHE A 156 -3.89 -4.64 -16.03
C PHE A 156 -4.26 -3.22 -16.45
N PRO A 157 -5.32 -3.06 -17.27
CA PRO A 157 -5.84 -1.74 -17.60
C PRO A 157 -6.34 -1.02 -16.33
N ASP A 158 -6.41 0.29 -16.40
CA ASP A 158 -6.97 1.10 -15.34
C ASP A 158 -8.50 1.02 -15.37
N ASP A 159 -9.04 0.26 -14.42
CA ASP A 159 -10.46 0.29 -14.14
C ASP A 159 -10.66 0.85 -12.72
N ARG A 160 -11.21 2.07 -12.65
CA ARG A 160 -11.58 2.74 -11.38
C ARG A 160 -10.43 2.84 -10.37
N ARG A 161 -9.24 3.20 -10.85
CA ARG A 161 -8.08 3.38 -9.97
C ARG A 161 -8.25 4.60 -9.09
N ARG A 162 -8.06 4.43 -7.78
CA ARG A 162 -8.15 5.48 -6.76
C ARG A 162 -6.80 6.09 -6.37
N VAL A 163 -5.70 5.61 -6.95
CA VAL A 163 -4.32 6.05 -6.64
C VAL A 163 -3.51 6.12 -7.92
N PRO A 164 -2.51 7.01 -8.03
CA PRO A 164 -1.64 7.09 -9.20
C PRO A 164 -0.99 5.76 -9.54
N PHE A 165 -0.78 5.51 -10.84
CA PHE A 165 -0.16 4.28 -11.30
C PHE A 165 1.31 4.19 -10.84
N GLY A 166 1.79 2.97 -10.63
CA GLY A 166 3.19 2.71 -10.28
C GLY A 166 3.55 3.02 -8.82
N THR A 167 2.67 3.69 -8.04
CA THR A 167 2.94 3.96 -6.62
C THR A 167 2.82 2.72 -5.73
N GLY A 168 2.65 1.54 -6.30
CA GLY A 168 2.58 0.29 -5.55
C GLY A 168 3.95 -0.28 -5.19
N THR A 169 3.96 -1.24 -4.27
CA THR A 169 5.15 -2.00 -3.87
C THR A 169 4.91 -3.50 -3.97
N SER A 170 5.94 -4.23 -4.36
CA SER A 170 5.98 -5.68 -4.30
C SER A 170 6.52 -6.15 -2.95
N VAL A 171 5.98 -7.24 -2.44
CA VAL A 171 6.51 -7.93 -1.28
C VAL A 171 6.59 -9.44 -1.53
N CYS A 172 7.73 -10.06 -1.16
CA CYS A 172 7.94 -11.50 -1.21
C CYS A 172 8.68 -11.92 0.06
N TYR A 173 8.18 -12.94 0.78
CA TYR A 173 8.61 -13.26 2.14
C TYR A 173 10.13 -13.21 2.33
N ASN A 174 10.58 -12.28 3.16
CA ASN A 174 11.97 -11.99 3.55
C ASN A 174 12.99 -11.81 2.41
N ASN A 175 12.55 -11.80 1.16
CA ASN A 175 13.43 -11.52 0.03
C ASN A 175 13.22 -10.09 -0.47
N VAL A 176 11.96 -9.68 -0.61
CA VAL A 176 11.54 -8.35 -1.05
C VAL A 176 10.61 -7.81 0.03
N ASP A 177 11.09 -6.91 0.86
CA ASP A 177 10.35 -6.31 1.97
C ASP A 177 9.85 -4.91 1.60
N TYR A 178 8.88 -4.44 2.35
CA TYR A 178 8.50 -3.04 2.39
C TYR A 178 8.81 -2.49 3.78
N ARG A 179 9.61 -1.41 3.82
CA ARG A 179 10.03 -0.79 5.08
C ARG A 179 9.90 0.72 5.02
N PHE A 180 9.52 1.29 6.14
CA PHE A 180 9.60 2.73 6.38
C PHE A 180 10.03 3.00 7.83
N ARG A 181 10.63 4.17 8.06
CA ARG A 181 11.09 4.63 9.37
C ARG A 181 10.31 5.85 9.81
N ASN A 182 10.01 5.91 11.08
CA ASN A 182 9.44 7.09 11.72
C ASN A 182 10.57 8.00 12.20
N ASP A 183 10.88 9.03 11.41
CA ASP A 183 11.88 10.05 11.76
C ASP A 183 11.27 11.27 12.48
N THR A 184 9.97 11.19 12.85
CA THR A 184 9.29 12.24 13.58
C THR A 184 9.49 12.12 15.09
N ASP A 185 9.03 13.11 15.84
CA ASP A 185 9.13 13.20 17.29
C ASP A 185 7.89 12.64 18.04
N GLN A 186 7.00 11.91 17.34
CA GLN A 186 5.79 11.32 17.89
C GLN A 186 5.51 9.95 17.31
N SER A 187 4.76 9.14 18.04
CA SER A 187 4.34 7.83 17.56
C SER A 187 3.29 7.92 16.45
N VAL A 188 3.32 6.97 15.54
CA VAL A 188 2.26 6.75 14.56
C VAL A 188 1.73 5.34 14.70
N ARG A 189 0.47 5.10 14.34
CA ARG A 189 -0.17 3.78 14.42
C ARG A 189 -0.86 3.43 13.12
N ILE A 190 -0.63 2.19 12.66
CA ILE A 190 -1.25 1.63 11.46
C ILE A 190 -2.49 0.86 11.89
N MET A 191 -3.64 1.29 11.40
CA MET A 191 -4.90 0.56 11.53
C MET A 191 -5.25 -0.05 10.18
N VAL A 192 -5.52 -1.36 10.11
CA VAL A 192 -5.91 -2.06 8.88
C VAL A 192 -6.95 -3.11 9.20
N TRP A 193 -8.06 -3.12 8.44
CA TRP A 193 -9.15 -4.06 8.62
C TRP A 193 -9.86 -4.33 7.30
N ILE A 194 -10.73 -5.32 7.30
CA ILE A 194 -11.63 -5.60 6.18
C ILE A 194 -13.02 -5.13 6.58
N GLU A 195 -13.64 -4.34 5.72
CA GLU A 195 -15.02 -3.89 5.87
C GLU A 195 -15.79 -4.15 4.57
N GLY A 196 -16.80 -5.01 4.66
CA GLY A 196 -17.53 -5.44 3.47
C GLY A 196 -16.62 -6.04 2.39
N ALA A 197 -16.56 -5.40 1.23
CA ALA A 197 -15.75 -5.83 0.09
C ALA A 197 -14.41 -5.09 -0.02
N GLU A 198 -14.02 -4.31 0.98
CA GLU A 198 -12.85 -3.44 0.93
C GLU A 198 -11.82 -3.78 2.01
N LEU A 199 -10.55 -3.60 1.65
CA LEU A 199 -9.47 -3.46 2.60
C LEU A 199 -9.38 -1.99 2.98
N CYS A 200 -9.59 -1.68 4.26
CA CYS A 200 -9.51 -0.36 4.83
C CYS A 200 -8.20 -0.18 5.58
N GLY A 201 -7.69 1.04 5.59
CA GLY A 201 -6.49 1.38 6.32
C GLY A 201 -6.46 2.84 6.75
N GLU A 202 -5.90 3.07 7.94
CA GLU A 202 -5.66 4.39 8.51
C GLU A 202 -4.25 4.47 9.08
N LEU A 203 -3.65 5.64 8.92
CA LEU A 203 -2.47 6.05 9.66
C LEU A 203 -2.92 7.12 10.65
N THR A 204 -2.65 6.89 11.94
CA THR A 204 -2.98 7.83 13.01
C THR A 204 -1.72 8.27 13.74
N ALA A 205 -1.75 9.44 14.39
CA ALA A 205 -0.64 10.04 15.13
C ALA A 205 -1.12 10.61 16.46
N GLU A 206 -0.20 10.91 17.38
CA GLU A 206 -0.52 11.49 18.70
C GLU A 206 -1.06 12.91 18.56
N ARG A 207 -0.56 13.69 17.61
CA ARG A 207 -0.96 15.07 17.31
C ARG A 207 -0.83 15.37 15.82
N PRO A 208 -1.50 16.42 15.29
CA PRO A 208 -1.40 16.80 13.89
C PRO A 208 0.05 17.12 13.49
N PHE A 209 0.48 16.68 12.32
CA PHE A 209 1.75 17.10 11.74
C PHE A 209 1.66 18.54 11.25
N PRO A 210 2.76 19.31 11.26
CA PRO A 210 2.78 20.71 10.81
C PRO A 210 2.56 20.84 9.30
N CYS A 211 2.76 19.77 8.54
CA CYS A 211 2.55 19.74 7.09
C CYS A 211 1.42 18.76 6.71
N ARG A 212 0.81 19.04 5.57
CA ARG A 212 -0.06 18.10 4.84
C ARG A 212 0.69 17.54 3.64
N TYR A 213 0.42 16.29 3.30
CA TYR A 213 1.06 15.56 2.21
C TYR A 213 -0.01 15.09 1.24
N ARG A 214 0.15 15.41 -0.04
CA ARG A 214 -0.77 15.00 -1.11
C ARG A 214 0.03 14.51 -2.30
N LEU A 215 -0.43 13.44 -2.96
CA LEU A 215 0.16 13.00 -4.21
C LEU A 215 -0.63 13.56 -5.40
N THR A 216 0.11 13.89 -6.46
CA THR A 216 -0.44 14.27 -7.77
C THR A 216 0.28 13.48 -8.85
N GLU A 217 -0.44 13.07 -9.88
CA GLU A 217 0.11 12.47 -11.09
C GLU A 217 0.09 13.51 -12.21
N GLU A 218 1.21 13.63 -12.92
CA GLU A 218 1.37 14.57 -14.03
C GLU A 218 1.86 13.84 -15.27
N ASN A 219 1.53 14.36 -16.43
CA ASN A 219 1.96 13.85 -17.73
C ASN A 219 1.62 12.37 -17.96
N HIS A 220 0.46 11.92 -17.48
CA HIS A 220 -0.02 10.57 -17.73
C HIS A 220 -0.41 10.40 -19.19
N HIS A 221 0.23 9.45 -19.88
CA HIS A 221 -0.08 9.08 -21.26
C HIS A 221 0.45 7.69 -21.58
N PHE A 222 0.00 7.14 -22.71
CA PHE A 222 0.58 5.94 -23.30
C PHE A 222 1.44 6.32 -24.51
N ARG A 223 2.67 5.83 -24.54
CA ARG A 223 3.63 6.06 -25.62
C ARG A 223 3.93 4.77 -26.34
N LYS A 224 3.88 4.79 -27.68
CA LYS A 224 4.29 3.66 -28.49
C LYS A 224 5.81 3.74 -28.76
N GLU A 225 6.54 2.68 -28.40
CA GLU A 225 7.96 2.53 -28.64
C GLU A 225 8.21 1.22 -29.39
N GLY A 226 8.49 1.32 -30.70
CA GLY A 226 8.54 0.15 -31.59
C GLY A 226 7.19 -0.58 -31.65
N ASP A 227 7.18 -1.86 -31.30
CA ASP A 227 5.96 -2.70 -31.30
C ASP A 227 5.24 -2.74 -29.92
N LYS A 228 5.74 -1.98 -28.94
CA LYS A 228 5.21 -2.00 -27.56
C LYS A 228 4.62 -0.66 -27.18
N PHE A 229 3.69 -0.73 -26.22
CA PHE A 229 3.19 0.45 -25.54
C PHE A 229 3.76 0.53 -24.13
N TYR A 230 4.06 1.75 -23.70
CA TYR A 230 4.51 2.10 -22.37
C TYR A 230 3.55 3.09 -21.76
N ARG A 231 3.26 2.90 -20.48
CA ARG A 231 2.56 3.87 -19.68
C ARG A 231 3.58 4.78 -19.01
N VAL A 232 3.46 6.08 -19.28
CA VAL A 232 4.38 7.11 -18.79
C VAL A 232 3.62 8.06 -17.89
N SER A 233 4.20 8.40 -16.75
CA SER A 233 3.67 9.44 -15.85
C SER A 233 4.71 9.85 -14.82
N ARG A 234 4.52 11.00 -14.18
CA ARG A 234 5.31 11.44 -13.02
C ARG A 234 4.41 11.63 -11.83
N VAL A 235 4.77 11.01 -10.73
CA VAL A 235 4.05 11.17 -9.47
C VAL A 235 4.86 12.04 -8.54
N TYR A 236 4.25 13.13 -8.08
CA TYR A 236 4.84 14.06 -7.13
C TYR A 236 4.11 14.01 -5.80
N ARG A 237 4.87 14.27 -4.73
CA ARG A 237 4.33 14.55 -3.41
C ARG A 237 4.40 16.06 -3.16
N LEU A 238 3.24 16.68 -2.96
CA LEU A 238 3.10 18.06 -2.57
C LEU A 238 3.12 18.13 -1.03
N VAL A 239 4.01 18.95 -0.48
CA VAL A 239 4.10 19.20 0.96
C VAL A 239 3.66 20.63 1.19
N THR A 240 2.54 20.79 1.91
CA THR A 240 1.97 22.11 2.21
C THR A 240 1.99 22.35 3.71
N ASP A 241 2.22 23.59 4.10
CA ASP A 241 2.06 24.00 5.48
C ASP A 241 0.61 23.87 5.91
N ARG A 242 0.36 23.31 7.08
CA ARG A 242 -1.01 23.00 7.54
C ARG A 242 -1.81 24.25 7.88
N GLU A 243 -1.17 25.28 8.42
CA GLU A 243 -1.82 26.51 8.90
C GLU A 243 -2.07 27.49 7.75
N THR A 244 -1.06 27.70 6.92
CA THR A 244 -1.10 28.71 5.86
C THR A 244 -1.60 28.16 4.52
N GLY A 245 -1.56 26.84 4.33
CA GLY A 245 -1.83 26.20 3.04
C GLY A 245 -0.74 26.42 1.99
N ALA A 246 0.37 27.08 2.34
CA ALA A 246 1.45 27.39 1.41
C ALA A 246 2.17 26.10 0.95
N LEU A 247 2.42 25.99 -0.35
CA LEU A 247 3.23 24.89 -0.90
C LEU A 247 4.70 25.11 -0.49
N LEU A 248 5.21 24.17 0.32
CA LEU A 248 6.60 24.19 0.80
C LEU A 248 7.54 23.44 -0.13
N ARG A 249 7.11 22.27 -0.64
CA ARG A 249 7.93 21.40 -1.50
C ARG A 249 7.07 20.62 -2.47
N LYS A 250 7.62 20.35 -3.66
CA LYS A 250 7.13 19.38 -4.64
C LYS A 250 8.24 18.35 -4.84
N GLU A 251 8.00 17.11 -4.42
CA GLU A 251 8.99 16.03 -4.40
C GLU A 251 8.64 14.99 -5.45
N LEU A 252 9.55 14.67 -6.38
CA LEU A 252 9.34 13.57 -7.33
C LEU A 252 9.42 12.24 -6.56
N ILE A 253 8.32 11.47 -6.58
CA ILE A 253 8.21 10.15 -5.94
C ILE A 253 8.48 9.04 -6.95
N LEU A 254 7.98 9.20 -8.17
CA LEU A 254 8.10 8.19 -9.22
C LEU A 254 8.16 8.88 -10.57
N ASP A 255 9.14 8.50 -11.39
CA ASP A 255 9.15 8.71 -12.84
C ASP A 255 8.81 7.36 -13.48
N ASN A 256 7.55 7.21 -13.89
CA ASN A 256 7.01 5.93 -14.34
C ASN A 256 7.21 5.74 -15.84
N HIS A 257 7.78 4.61 -16.22
CA HIS A 257 7.90 4.13 -17.59
C HIS A 257 7.70 2.61 -17.57
N SER A 258 6.43 2.17 -17.64
CA SER A 258 6.04 0.77 -17.47
C SER A 258 5.55 0.17 -18.77
N GLU A 259 6.10 -0.99 -19.17
CA GLU A 259 5.62 -1.74 -20.34
C GLU A 259 4.18 -2.20 -20.09
N VAL A 260 3.31 -1.98 -21.08
CA VAL A 260 1.92 -2.47 -21.06
C VAL A 260 1.91 -3.93 -21.46
N LEU A 261 1.45 -4.81 -20.58
CA LEU A 261 1.39 -6.27 -20.77
C LEU A 261 -0.04 -6.81 -20.89
N TYR A 262 -1.02 -5.95 -21.12
CA TYR A 262 -2.40 -6.33 -21.43
C TYR A 262 -2.74 -5.99 -22.89
N ASP A 263 -3.93 -6.38 -23.32
CA ASP A 263 -4.40 -6.12 -24.69
C ASP A 263 -4.42 -4.61 -25.01
N TYR A 264 -3.65 -4.21 -26.02
CA TYR A 264 -3.51 -2.80 -26.43
C TYR A 264 -4.82 -2.17 -26.91
N SER A 265 -5.81 -2.96 -27.32
CA SER A 265 -7.15 -2.46 -27.65
C SER A 265 -7.89 -1.84 -26.45
N LEU A 266 -7.40 -2.11 -25.24
CA LEU A 266 -7.93 -1.55 -23.98
C LEU A 266 -7.25 -0.23 -23.58
N ILE A 267 -6.26 0.24 -24.35
CA ILE A 267 -5.65 1.56 -24.12
C ILE A 267 -6.61 2.60 -24.69
N PRO A 268 -6.99 3.63 -23.90
CA PRO A 268 -7.82 4.72 -24.40
C PRO A 268 -7.10 5.48 -25.52
N PRO A 269 -7.70 5.63 -26.69
CA PRO A 269 -7.05 6.29 -27.84
C PRO A 269 -6.68 7.76 -27.58
N ASP A 270 -7.42 8.44 -26.72
CA ASP A 270 -7.21 9.82 -26.29
C ASP A 270 -6.09 9.99 -25.27
N GLU A 271 -5.60 8.90 -24.68
CA GLU A 271 -4.44 8.88 -23.79
C GLU A 271 -3.14 8.48 -24.52
N ILE A 272 -3.18 8.19 -25.81
CA ILE A 272 -1.99 7.90 -26.62
C ILE A 272 -1.44 9.21 -27.17
N GLY A 273 -0.18 9.57 -26.78
CA GLY A 273 0.42 10.84 -27.23
C GLY A 273 1.89 10.98 -26.92
N GLU A 274 2.47 12.08 -27.39
CA GLU A 274 3.80 12.56 -27.05
C GLU A 274 3.72 13.57 -25.89
N PRO A 275 4.78 13.73 -25.06
CA PRO A 275 4.76 14.56 -23.87
C PRO A 275 4.40 16.04 -24.08
N ASP A 276 4.66 16.57 -25.28
CA ASP A 276 4.48 17.99 -25.60
C ASP A 276 3.04 18.37 -26.02
N GLU A 277 2.15 17.40 -26.22
CA GLU A 277 0.75 17.60 -26.58
C GLU A 277 -0.20 17.57 -25.38
N ILE A 278 0.35 17.44 -24.16
CA ILE A 278 -0.43 17.10 -22.96
C ILE A 278 -1.07 18.35 -22.38
N ARG A 279 -2.38 18.29 -22.29
CA ARG A 279 -3.28 19.21 -21.59
C ARG A 279 -2.83 19.46 -20.15
N GLU A 280 -3.19 20.63 -19.61
CA GLU A 280 -3.04 20.95 -18.19
C GLU A 280 -3.48 19.77 -17.29
N PRO A 281 -2.83 19.56 -16.15
CA PRO A 281 -3.13 18.43 -15.28
C PRO A 281 -4.62 18.44 -14.97
N ASP A 282 -5.31 17.38 -15.40
CA ASP A 282 -6.67 17.12 -14.93
C ASP A 282 -6.61 17.14 -13.41
N GLU A 283 -7.38 18.03 -12.81
CA GLU A 283 -7.63 17.98 -11.37
C GLU A 283 -8.02 16.53 -11.07
N ILE A 284 -7.19 15.84 -10.28
CA ILE A 284 -7.56 14.51 -9.79
C ILE A 284 -8.93 14.70 -9.17
N ARG A 285 -9.98 14.24 -9.84
CA ARG A 285 -11.32 14.23 -9.28
C ARG A 285 -11.20 13.52 -7.95
N GLU A 286 -11.33 14.29 -6.87
CA GLU A 286 -11.43 13.70 -5.55
C GLU A 286 -12.53 12.64 -5.65
N PRO A 287 -12.25 11.38 -5.28
CA PRO A 287 -13.32 10.44 -5.06
C PRO A 287 -14.23 11.12 -4.06
N ASP A 288 -15.53 11.19 -4.36
CA ASP A 288 -16.57 11.83 -3.55
C ASP A 288 -16.17 11.81 -2.08
N GLU A 289 -16.05 13.00 -1.50
CA GLU A 289 -15.62 13.19 -0.13
C GLU A 289 -16.22 12.09 0.73
N ILE A 290 -15.38 11.19 1.23
CA ILE A 290 -15.74 10.42 2.40
C ILE A 290 -16.00 11.51 3.42
N ARG A 291 -17.29 11.77 3.71
CA ARG A 291 -17.75 12.75 4.68
C ARG A 291 -16.78 12.77 5.82
N GLU A 292 -16.19 13.94 6.09
CA GLU A 292 -15.47 14.13 7.33
C GLU A 292 -16.39 13.60 8.43
N PRO A 293 -15.91 12.75 9.34
CA PRO A 293 -16.74 12.35 10.48
C PRO A 293 -17.14 13.64 11.16
N ASP A 294 -18.46 13.89 11.22
CA ASP A 294 -19.05 15.02 11.92
C ASP A 294 -18.33 15.19 13.26
N GLU A 295 -18.01 16.45 13.57
CA GLU A 295 -17.38 16.88 14.80
C GLU A 295 -17.93 16.06 15.99
N ILE A 296 -17.03 15.53 16.79
CA ILE A 296 -17.30 14.77 17.99
C ILE A 296 -18.35 15.56 18.79
N ARG A 297 -19.60 15.10 18.77
CA ARG A 297 -20.60 15.58 19.73
C ARG A 297 -20.09 15.22 21.12
N GLU A 298 -19.81 16.24 21.90
CA GLU A 298 -19.59 16.09 23.32
C GLU A 298 -20.79 15.32 23.92
N PRO A 299 -20.58 14.35 24.83
CA PRO A 299 -21.68 13.68 25.50
C PRO A 299 -22.41 14.70 26.34
N ASP A 300 -23.68 14.87 26.03
CA ASP A 300 -24.62 15.72 26.77
C ASP A 300 -24.61 15.36 28.25
N ALA A 301 -24.16 16.28 29.09
CA ALA A 301 -24.11 16.10 30.55
C ALA A 301 -25.53 16.04 31.07
N GLY A 302 -25.87 14.86 31.54
CA GLY A 302 -27.20 14.50 32.00
C GLY A 302 -27.86 15.50 32.94
N THR A 303 -29.10 15.77 32.69
CA THR A 303 -30.02 16.34 33.65
C THR A 303 -30.73 15.19 34.35
N GLN A 304 -30.27 14.84 35.55
CA GLN A 304 -31.10 14.16 36.55
C GLN A 304 -32.08 15.17 37.14
N ALA A 305 -33.34 14.96 36.93
CA ALA A 305 -34.36 15.46 37.85
C ALA A 305 -35.48 14.44 37.92
N GLY A 306 -35.61 13.86 39.10
CA GLY A 306 -36.64 12.92 39.43
C GLY A 306 -38.01 13.56 39.61
N SER A 307 -39.01 12.72 39.57
CA SER A 307 -40.16 12.82 40.50
C SER A 307 -40.90 11.49 40.48
N ALA A 308 -40.96 10.91 41.65
CA ALA A 308 -41.91 9.86 42.00
C ALA A 308 -43.30 10.46 42.03
N GLU A 309 -44.28 9.71 41.60
CA GLU A 309 -45.65 9.80 42.14
C GLU A 309 -46.34 8.44 42.04
N GLU A 310 -46.92 8.09 43.20
CA GLU A 310 -47.64 6.88 43.53
C GLU A 310 -49.06 6.87 42.94
N THR A 311 -49.50 5.70 42.61
CA THR A 311 -50.80 5.02 42.86
C THR A 311 -52.15 5.76 42.66
N PRO A 312 -53.28 5.04 42.50
CA PRO A 312 -53.65 3.76 43.14
C PRO A 312 -53.83 2.56 42.17
#